data_433d62843a8b4a359a6a702e36b6e7fe
#
_entry.id   433d62843a8b4a359a6a702e36b6e7fe
#
_cell.length_a   1.000
_cell.length_b   1.000
_cell.length_c   1.000
_cell.angle_alpha   90.00
_cell.angle_beta   90.00
_cell.angle_gamma   90.00
#
_symmetry.space_group_name_H-M   'P 1'
#
loop_
_entity.id
_entity.type
_entity.pdbx_description
1 polymer ?
#
loop_
_entity_poly.entity_id
_entity_poly.type
_entity_poly.pdbx_seq_one_letter_code
_entity_poly.pdbx_strand_id
1 'polypeptide(L)'
;QEEVKVPDEASATETPVSAEPKKEELPEFNDEFVKTMGNFENVADFRAKLEKNLQTEKEAAKVEKIRSQIIEETNKGSNMEVPDILVAGEQNKMIAEYKNEVTQNGLDWAEYLKNIKKTEDDIKKETVELAQKRVRYNLILKNIAKLENIKVPEEEVTKEAERLVKAYEGADLDSAKMYVEDILTNAKVFDFLESLK
;
A
#
# COMPACT_ATOMS: atom_id res chain seq x y z
N GLN A 1 24.48 -1.83 -59.89
CA GLN A 1 23.82 -1.18 -61.03
C GLN A 1 22.35 -1.49 -60.94
N GLU A 2 21.64 -0.59 -60.34
CA GLU A 2 20.47 0.08 -60.90
C GLU A 2 19.97 1.09 -59.86
N GLU A 3 20.14 2.34 -60.22
CA GLU A 3 19.56 3.51 -59.57
C GLU A 3 18.06 3.51 -59.80
N VAL A 4 17.25 3.76 -58.75
CA VAL A 4 15.88 4.23 -58.93
C VAL A 4 15.70 5.53 -58.12
N LYS A 5 15.47 6.52 -58.93
CA LYS A 5 15.20 7.93 -58.67
C LYS A 5 14.15 8.22 -57.60
N VAL A 6 14.45 9.20 -56.78
CA VAL A 6 13.53 10.01 -56.00
C VAL A 6 12.78 10.96 -56.98
N PRO A 7 11.48 11.20 -56.83
CA PRO A 7 10.87 12.42 -57.32
C PRO A 7 10.69 13.40 -56.19
N ASP A 8 11.17 14.58 -56.50
CA ASP A 8 11.14 15.80 -55.76
C ASP A 8 9.78 16.51 -55.93
N GLU A 9 9.46 17.34 -54.92
CA GLU A 9 8.55 18.48 -54.89
C GLU A 9 7.03 18.28 -55.11
N ALA A 10 6.26 18.63 -54.10
CA ALA A 10 5.51 19.89 -54.15
C ALA A 10 4.64 20.14 -52.91
N SER A 11 4.83 21.34 -52.47
CA SER A 11 3.85 22.26 -51.93
C SER A 11 3.54 22.21 -50.43
N ALA A 12 4.27 23.05 -49.74
CA ALA A 12 3.93 23.67 -48.49
C ALA A 12 2.56 24.36 -48.55
N THR A 13 1.68 24.01 -47.66
CA THR A 13 0.67 24.92 -47.14
C THR A 13 0.89 25.07 -45.68
N GLU A 14 1.64 26.12 -45.33
CA GLU A 14 1.74 26.62 -43.96
C GLU A 14 0.36 27.13 -43.52
N THR A 15 -0.24 26.42 -42.59
CA THR A 15 -1.27 26.99 -41.74
C THR A 15 -0.60 27.36 -40.43
N PRO A 16 -0.57 28.60 -40.01
CA PRO A 16 -0.03 29.01 -38.73
C PRO A 16 -1.00 28.60 -37.63
N VAL A 17 -0.73 27.47 -36.98
CA VAL A 17 -1.38 27.16 -35.69
C VAL A 17 -0.63 27.95 -34.61
N SER A 18 -0.92 29.23 -34.56
CA SER A 18 -0.70 30.04 -33.37
C SER A 18 -1.82 29.71 -32.39
N ALA A 19 -1.68 28.59 -31.66
CA ALA A 19 -2.43 28.35 -30.43
C ALA A 19 -1.49 28.72 -29.29
N GLU A 20 -1.49 29.98 -28.89
CA GLU A 20 -1.04 30.37 -27.56
C GLU A 20 -1.76 29.48 -26.56
N PRO A 21 -1.08 28.89 -25.56
CA PRO A 21 -1.75 28.16 -24.48
C PRO A 21 -2.61 29.20 -23.76
N LYS A 22 -3.95 29.09 -23.89
CA LYS A 22 -4.87 29.81 -23.02
C LYS A 22 -4.42 29.46 -21.59
N LYS A 23 -3.89 30.46 -20.89
CA LYS A 23 -3.77 30.42 -19.44
C LYS A 23 -5.19 30.22 -18.93
N GLU A 24 -5.53 28.98 -18.57
CA GLU A 24 -6.72 28.73 -17.77
C GLU A 24 -6.50 29.55 -16.49
N GLU A 25 -7.25 30.59 -16.32
CA GLU A 25 -7.26 31.36 -15.08
C GLU A 25 -7.76 30.42 -14.01
N LEU A 26 -6.87 30.01 -13.11
CA LEU A 26 -7.23 29.19 -11.96
C LEU A 26 -8.32 29.95 -11.18
N PRO A 27 -9.40 29.27 -10.76
CA PRO A 27 -10.45 29.92 -9.99
C PRO A 27 -9.88 30.55 -8.72
N GLU A 28 -10.39 31.72 -8.36
CA GLU A 28 -9.97 32.40 -7.13
C GLU A 28 -10.23 31.51 -5.91
N PHE A 29 -9.23 31.37 -5.06
CA PHE A 29 -9.32 30.58 -3.84
C PHE A 29 -10.11 31.36 -2.77
N ASN A 30 -11.43 31.26 -2.85
CA ASN A 30 -12.40 31.92 -1.99
C ASN A 30 -13.35 30.90 -1.32
N ASP A 31 -14.24 31.39 -0.46
CA ASP A 31 -15.17 30.55 0.30
C ASP A 31 -16.14 29.77 -0.60
N GLU A 32 -16.50 30.32 -1.75
CA GLU A 32 -17.37 29.64 -2.71
C GLU A 32 -16.65 28.45 -3.37
N PHE A 33 -15.41 28.67 -3.80
CA PHE A 33 -14.58 27.63 -4.37
C PHE A 33 -14.32 26.48 -3.40
N VAL A 34 -14.02 26.81 -2.14
CA VAL A 34 -13.75 25.80 -1.10
C VAL A 34 -14.98 24.93 -0.80
N LYS A 35 -16.18 25.48 -0.86
CA LYS A 35 -17.44 24.71 -0.72
C LYS A 35 -17.65 23.71 -1.85
N THR A 36 -17.11 23.95 -3.03
CA THR A 36 -17.19 22.98 -4.14
C THR A 36 -16.23 21.80 -3.97
N MET A 37 -15.17 21.94 -3.17
CA MET A 37 -14.17 20.92 -2.93
C MET A 37 -14.59 19.88 -1.88
N GLY A 38 -15.63 20.16 -1.09
CA GLY A 38 -16.11 19.24 -0.07
C GLY A 38 -16.93 19.93 1.03
N ASN A 39 -17.09 19.27 2.15
CA ASN A 39 -17.84 19.79 3.30
C ASN A 39 -16.99 20.78 4.13
N PHE A 40 -16.78 21.99 3.56
CA PHE A 40 -16.03 23.08 4.19
C PHE A 40 -16.90 24.33 4.26
N GLU A 41 -16.87 25.04 5.37
CA GLU A 41 -17.68 26.24 5.58
C GLU A 41 -17.08 27.48 4.89
N ASN A 42 -15.77 27.61 4.95
CA ASN A 42 -14.99 28.73 4.41
C ASN A 42 -13.51 28.34 4.25
N VAL A 43 -12.71 29.27 3.69
CA VAL A 43 -11.27 29.07 3.49
C VAL A 43 -10.52 28.80 4.81
N ALA A 44 -10.93 29.43 5.92
CA ALA A 44 -10.27 29.22 7.22
C ALA A 44 -10.53 27.79 7.76
N ASP A 45 -11.77 27.29 7.66
CA ASP A 45 -12.12 25.91 8.00
C ASP A 45 -11.39 24.89 7.13
N PHE A 46 -11.32 25.15 5.82
CA PHE A 46 -10.54 24.30 4.90
C PHE A 46 -9.08 24.22 5.32
N ARG A 47 -8.44 25.36 5.59
CA ARG A 47 -7.03 25.41 5.99
C ARG A 47 -6.81 24.67 7.32
N ALA A 48 -7.67 24.85 8.31
CA ALA A 48 -7.56 24.19 9.60
C ALA A 48 -7.70 22.66 9.48
N LYS A 49 -8.66 22.18 8.69
CA LYS A 49 -8.85 20.76 8.42
C LYS A 49 -7.70 20.16 7.61
N LEU A 50 -7.22 20.91 6.60
CA LEU A 50 -6.07 20.50 5.79
C LEU A 50 -4.79 20.41 6.63
N GLU A 51 -4.52 21.42 7.47
CA GLU A 51 -3.37 21.41 8.38
C GLU A 51 -3.41 20.21 9.32
N LYS A 52 -4.58 19.96 9.94
CA LYS A 52 -4.77 18.81 10.82
C LYS A 52 -4.55 17.49 10.08
N ASN A 53 -5.08 17.34 8.87
CA ASN A 53 -4.89 16.14 8.06
C ASN A 53 -3.41 15.94 7.71
N LEU A 54 -2.74 17.00 7.26
CA LEU A 54 -1.30 16.96 6.92
C LEU A 54 -0.43 16.64 8.15
N GLN A 55 -0.78 17.15 9.32
CA GLN A 55 -0.10 16.79 10.57
C GLN A 55 -0.29 15.31 10.89
N THR A 56 -1.52 14.79 10.79
CA THR A 56 -1.82 13.38 11.03
C THR A 56 -1.10 12.47 10.03
N GLU A 57 -1.10 12.82 8.75
CA GLU A 57 -0.37 12.08 7.71
C GLU A 57 1.14 12.10 7.96
N LYS A 58 1.68 13.25 8.35
CA LYS A 58 3.11 13.41 8.65
C LYS A 58 3.53 12.61 9.87
N GLU A 59 2.70 12.56 10.90
CA GLU A 59 2.93 11.72 12.08
C GLU A 59 2.86 10.25 11.73
N ALA A 60 1.85 9.82 10.97
CA ALA A 60 1.73 8.45 10.50
C ALA A 60 2.94 8.03 9.64
N ALA A 61 3.34 8.85 8.68
CA ALA A 61 4.51 8.59 7.84
C ALA A 61 5.81 8.52 8.65
N LYS A 62 5.93 9.34 9.71
CA LYS A 62 7.09 9.29 10.62
C LYS A 62 7.13 7.97 11.38
N VAL A 63 6.00 7.54 11.94
CA VAL A 63 5.90 6.26 12.66
C VAL A 63 6.24 5.10 11.72
N GLU A 64 5.66 5.08 10.53
CA GLU A 64 5.93 4.04 9.53
C GLU A 64 7.42 3.99 9.14
N LYS A 65 8.04 5.15 8.95
CA LYS A 65 9.47 5.22 8.67
C LYS A 65 10.33 4.67 9.82
N ILE A 66 10.00 5.00 11.06
CA ILE A 66 10.70 4.49 12.24
C ILE A 66 10.53 2.96 12.31
N ARG A 67 9.32 2.44 12.17
CA ARG A 67 9.02 1.01 12.16
C ARG A 67 9.77 0.28 11.06
N SER A 68 9.80 0.84 9.86
CA SER A 68 10.57 0.29 8.74
C SER A 68 12.08 0.22 9.05
N GLN A 69 12.64 1.25 9.69
CA GLN A 69 14.05 1.26 10.09
C GLN A 69 14.34 0.23 11.19
N ILE A 70 13.48 0.12 12.20
CA ILE A 70 13.60 -0.91 13.25
C ILE A 70 13.63 -2.30 12.63
N ILE A 71 12.73 -2.57 11.69
CA ILE A 71 12.67 -3.84 10.96
C ILE A 71 13.96 -4.10 10.19
N GLU A 72 14.43 -3.10 9.45
CA GLU A 72 15.63 -3.24 8.62
C GLU A 72 16.86 -3.54 9.47
N GLU A 73 17.06 -2.82 10.57
CA GLU A 73 18.19 -3.04 11.49
C GLU A 73 18.08 -4.41 12.18
N THR A 74 16.89 -4.80 12.61
CA THR A 74 16.66 -6.11 13.23
C THR A 74 16.90 -7.26 12.24
N ASN A 75 16.51 -7.08 10.98
CA ASN A 75 16.79 -8.05 9.92
C ASN A 75 18.30 -8.19 9.62
N LYS A 76 19.06 -7.09 9.63
CA LYS A 76 20.52 -7.11 9.43
C LYS A 76 21.23 -7.87 10.55
N GLY A 77 20.75 -7.71 11.79
CA GLY A 77 21.31 -8.36 12.97
C GLY A 77 20.89 -9.84 13.15
N SER A 78 19.88 -10.30 12.39
CA SER A 78 19.37 -11.66 12.55
C SER A 78 19.99 -12.63 11.57
N ASN A 79 20.52 -13.76 12.09
CA ASN A 79 20.93 -14.90 11.27
C ASN A 79 19.87 -15.99 11.37
N MET A 80 18.93 -15.99 10.42
CA MET A 80 17.77 -16.91 10.42
C MET A 80 17.56 -17.49 9.03
N GLU A 81 17.45 -18.81 8.98
CA GLU A 81 16.95 -19.50 7.79
C GLU A 81 15.42 -19.40 7.74
N VAL A 82 14.89 -18.99 6.61
CA VAL A 82 13.44 -18.91 6.39
C VAL A 82 12.97 -20.16 5.69
N PRO A 83 12.09 -20.97 6.30
CA PRO A 83 11.58 -22.19 5.66
C PRO A 83 10.79 -21.90 4.40
N ASP A 84 11.07 -22.62 3.31
CA ASP A 84 10.42 -22.45 2.01
C ASP A 84 8.90 -22.56 2.08
N ILE A 85 8.38 -23.41 2.95
CA ILE A 85 6.93 -23.57 3.14
C ILE A 85 6.25 -22.28 3.63
N LEU A 86 6.92 -21.52 4.47
CA LEU A 86 6.41 -20.20 4.93
C LEU A 86 6.49 -19.18 3.83
N VAL A 87 7.56 -19.20 3.03
CA VAL A 87 7.70 -18.31 1.86
C VAL A 87 6.58 -18.56 0.86
N ALA A 88 6.32 -19.82 0.53
CA ALA A 88 5.23 -20.20 -0.37
C ALA A 88 3.86 -19.78 0.17
N GLY A 89 3.63 -19.91 1.49
CA GLY A 89 2.43 -19.44 2.16
C GLY A 89 2.25 -17.92 2.03
N GLU A 90 3.32 -17.16 2.26
CA GLU A 90 3.30 -15.70 2.12
C GLU A 90 3.07 -15.27 0.68
N GLN A 91 3.71 -15.93 -0.29
CA GLN A 91 3.47 -15.65 -1.70
C GLN A 91 1.99 -15.84 -2.10
N ASN A 92 1.34 -16.89 -1.58
CA ASN A 92 -0.08 -17.10 -1.84
C ASN A 92 -0.94 -15.97 -1.24
N LYS A 93 -0.60 -15.47 -0.05
CA LYS A 93 -1.26 -14.29 0.54
C LYS A 93 -1.07 -13.05 -0.32
N MET A 94 0.16 -12.78 -0.75
CA MET A 94 0.47 -11.64 -1.61
C MET A 94 -0.31 -11.68 -2.93
N ILE A 95 -0.45 -12.85 -3.55
CA ILE A 95 -1.27 -13.02 -4.74
C ILE A 95 -2.75 -12.75 -4.45
N ALA A 96 -3.26 -13.24 -3.32
CA ALA A 96 -4.65 -12.99 -2.92
C ALA A 96 -4.90 -11.50 -2.63
N GLU A 97 -3.98 -10.81 -1.96
CA GLU A 97 -4.02 -9.37 -1.73
C GLU A 97 -4.06 -8.61 -3.07
N TYR A 98 -3.16 -8.95 -3.98
CA TYR A 98 -3.06 -8.32 -5.29
C TYR A 98 -4.31 -8.54 -6.15
N LYS A 99 -4.82 -9.79 -6.12
CA LYS A 99 -6.08 -10.12 -6.80
C LYS A 99 -7.26 -9.30 -6.26
N ASN A 100 -7.35 -9.15 -4.94
CA ASN A 100 -8.38 -8.33 -4.32
C ASN A 100 -8.26 -6.85 -4.73
N GLU A 101 -7.05 -6.30 -4.73
CA GLU A 101 -6.80 -4.92 -5.16
C GLU A 101 -7.23 -4.70 -6.62
N VAL A 102 -6.85 -5.59 -7.52
CA VAL A 102 -7.27 -5.54 -8.94
C VAL A 102 -8.78 -5.59 -9.07
N THR A 103 -9.44 -6.48 -8.31
CA THR A 103 -10.90 -6.63 -8.35
C THR A 103 -11.63 -5.41 -7.76
N GLN A 104 -11.12 -4.83 -6.67
CA GLN A 104 -11.67 -3.60 -6.07
C GLN A 104 -11.59 -2.40 -7.03
N ASN A 105 -10.57 -2.38 -7.89
CA ASN A 105 -10.44 -1.38 -8.96
C ASN A 105 -11.33 -1.68 -10.19
N GLY A 106 -12.22 -2.67 -10.09
CA GLY A 106 -13.19 -3.02 -11.14
C GLY A 106 -12.61 -3.80 -12.32
N LEU A 107 -11.40 -4.36 -12.16
CA LEU A 107 -10.75 -5.16 -13.20
C LEU A 107 -10.91 -6.65 -12.95
N ASP A 108 -11.06 -7.43 -14.03
CA ASP A 108 -10.98 -8.89 -13.95
C ASP A 108 -9.53 -9.33 -13.82
N TRP A 109 -9.26 -10.29 -12.92
CA TRP A 109 -7.91 -10.77 -12.65
C TRP A 109 -7.24 -11.43 -13.85
N ALA A 110 -7.99 -12.24 -14.62
CA ALA A 110 -7.44 -12.92 -15.77
C ALA A 110 -7.13 -11.95 -16.91
N GLU A 111 -7.99 -10.94 -17.11
CA GLU A 111 -7.73 -9.87 -18.08
C GLU A 111 -6.55 -9.01 -17.66
N TYR A 112 -6.44 -8.69 -16.38
CA TYR A 112 -5.30 -7.96 -15.83
C TYR A 112 -3.98 -8.69 -16.12
N LEU A 113 -3.87 -9.99 -15.78
CA LEU A 113 -2.68 -10.81 -16.05
C LEU A 113 -2.34 -10.85 -17.55
N LYS A 114 -3.35 -10.97 -18.41
CA LYS A 114 -3.17 -10.95 -19.87
C LYS A 114 -2.61 -9.60 -20.34
N ASN A 115 -3.10 -8.49 -19.79
CA ASN A 115 -2.65 -7.14 -20.15
C ASN A 115 -1.19 -6.90 -19.77
N ILE A 116 -0.77 -7.36 -18.59
CA ILE A 116 0.62 -7.27 -18.14
C ILE A 116 1.52 -8.38 -18.70
N LYS A 117 0.95 -9.33 -19.47
CA LYS A 117 1.63 -10.48 -20.08
C LYS A 117 2.39 -11.34 -19.05
N LYS A 118 1.79 -11.58 -17.91
CA LYS A 118 2.34 -12.40 -16.82
C LYS A 118 1.34 -13.46 -16.38
N THR A 119 1.88 -14.52 -15.79
CA THR A 119 1.12 -15.55 -15.06
C THR A 119 1.23 -15.32 -13.54
N GLU A 120 0.38 -15.97 -12.75
CA GLU A 120 0.53 -15.97 -11.29
C GLU A 120 1.89 -16.52 -10.85
N ASP A 121 2.41 -17.53 -11.57
CA ASP A 121 3.73 -18.09 -11.26
C ASP A 121 4.87 -17.11 -11.56
N ASP A 122 4.74 -16.25 -12.56
CA ASP A 122 5.71 -15.20 -12.83
C ASP A 122 5.70 -14.16 -11.72
N ILE A 123 4.53 -13.76 -11.23
CA ILE A 123 4.40 -12.85 -10.09
C ILE A 123 5.00 -13.49 -8.83
N LYS A 124 4.73 -14.79 -8.59
CA LYS A 124 5.34 -15.52 -7.47
C LYS A 124 6.86 -15.48 -7.54
N LYS A 125 7.45 -15.75 -8.70
CA LYS A 125 8.91 -15.70 -8.88
C LYS A 125 9.48 -14.32 -8.58
N GLU A 126 8.82 -13.26 -9.05
CA GLU A 126 9.25 -11.87 -8.81
C GLU A 126 9.12 -11.45 -7.34
N THR A 127 8.21 -12.06 -6.60
CA THR A 127 7.93 -11.70 -5.20
C THR A 127 8.67 -12.56 -4.17
N VAL A 128 9.50 -13.54 -4.57
CA VAL A 128 10.22 -14.44 -3.65
C VAL A 128 11.00 -13.67 -2.58
N GLU A 129 11.82 -12.71 -2.99
CA GLU A 129 12.65 -11.94 -2.05
C GLU A 129 11.80 -11.12 -1.08
N LEU A 130 10.69 -10.54 -1.57
CA LEU A 130 9.78 -9.78 -0.73
C LEU A 130 9.04 -10.69 0.25
N ALA A 131 8.59 -11.86 -0.21
CA ALA A 131 7.96 -12.86 0.64
C ALA A 131 8.93 -13.35 1.73
N GLN A 132 10.18 -13.65 1.38
CA GLN A 132 11.22 -14.03 2.35
C GLN A 132 11.44 -12.93 3.40
N LYS A 133 11.48 -11.66 2.98
CA LYS A 133 11.61 -10.52 3.91
C LYS A 133 10.40 -10.43 4.84
N ARG A 134 9.17 -10.56 4.32
CA ARG A 134 7.94 -10.52 5.12
C ARG A 134 7.88 -11.68 6.13
N VAL A 135 8.21 -12.90 5.71
CA VAL A 135 8.25 -14.06 6.62
C VAL A 135 9.30 -13.89 7.71
N ARG A 136 10.52 -13.50 7.34
CA ARG A 136 11.60 -13.26 8.31
C ARG A 136 11.16 -12.24 9.35
N TYR A 137 10.59 -11.14 8.90
CA TYR A 137 10.05 -10.09 9.73
C TYR A 137 8.99 -10.61 10.72
N ASN A 138 8.00 -11.35 10.24
CA ASN A 138 6.96 -11.91 11.10
C ASN A 138 7.55 -12.88 12.15
N LEU A 139 8.54 -13.70 11.77
CA LEU A 139 9.21 -14.61 12.68
C LEU A 139 10.01 -13.85 13.76
N ILE A 140 10.65 -12.73 13.40
CA ILE A 140 11.36 -11.87 14.36
C ILE A 140 10.39 -11.26 15.35
N LEU A 141 9.29 -10.65 14.89
CA LEU A 141 8.30 -10.06 15.79
C LEU A 141 7.68 -11.10 16.74
N LYS A 142 7.33 -12.28 16.22
CA LYS A 142 6.82 -13.39 17.05
C LYS A 142 7.85 -13.85 18.09
N ASN A 143 9.13 -13.86 17.74
CA ASN A 143 10.17 -14.22 18.67
C ASN A 143 10.37 -13.16 19.76
N ILE A 144 10.35 -11.88 19.39
CA ILE A 144 10.41 -10.76 20.35
C ILE A 144 9.20 -10.83 21.29
N ALA A 145 7.98 -10.98 20.75
CA ALA A 145 6.78 -11.12 21.57
C ALA A 145 6.90 -12.25 22.60
N LYS A 146 7.48 -13.37 22.20
CA LYS A 146 7.70 -14.52 23.08
C LYS A 146 8.75 -14.24 24.14
N LEU A 147 9.88 -13.66 23.79
CA LEU A 147 10.99 -13.36 24.70
C LEU A 147 10.60 -12.30 25.74
N GLU A 148 9.90 -11.26 25.30
CA GLU A 148 9.46 -10.16 26.15
C GLU A 148 8.09 -10.42 26.82
N ASN A 149 7.52 -11.63 26.61
CA ASN A 149 6.21 -12.03 27.14
C ASN A 149 5.08 -11.05 26.80
N ILE A 150 5.14 -10.45 25.61
CA ILE A 150 4.13 -9.52 25.10
C ILE A 150 2.89 -10.33 24.71
N LYS A 151 1.77 -10.06 25.37
CA LYS A 151 0.50 -10.73 25.12
C LYS A 151 -0.61 -9.72 24.89
N VAL A 152 -1.56 -10.11 24.06
CA VAL A 152 -2.80 -9.37 23.86
C VAL A 152 -3.89 -10.04 24.70
N PRO A 153 -4.69 -9.29 25.47
CA PRO A 153 -5.83 -9.84 26.20
C PRO A 153 -6.83 -10.50 25.24
N GLU A 154 -7.31 -11.69 25.57
CA GLU A 154 -8.27 -12.41 24.72
C GLU A 154 -9.58 -11.64 24.48
N GLU A 155 -9.97 -10.83 25.45
CA GLU A 155 -11.14 -9.95 25.34
C GLU A 155 -10.94 -8.90 24.22
N GLU A 156 -9.74 -8.29 24.12
CA GLU A 156 -9.39 -7.33 23.09
C GLU A 156 -9.40 -7.99 21.71
N VAL A 157 -8.79 -9.18 21.59
CA VAL A 157 -8.78 -9.96 20.35
C VAL A 157 -10.20 -10.32 19.91
N THR A 158 -11.02 -10.83 20.84
CA THR A 158 -12.40 -11.24 20.53
C THR A 158 -13.24 -10.05 20.05
N LYS A 159 -13.15 -8.92 20.74
CA LYS A 159 -13.90 -7.71 20.40
C LYS A 159 -13.56 -7.19 19.00
N GLU A 160 -12.27 -7.14 18.66
CA GLU A 160 -11.86 -6.65 17.33
C GLU A 160 -12.16 -7.69 16.24
N ALA A 161 -12.04 -9.01 16.53
CA ALA A 161 -12.42 -10.06 15.60
C ALA A 161 -13.92 -10.03 15.28
N GLU A 162 -14.78 -9.83 16.29
CA GLU A 162 -16.23 -9.67 16.07
C GLU A 162 -16.56 -8.45 15.22
N ARG A 163 -15.82 -7.34 15.38
CA ARG A 163 -15.97 -6.15 14.52
C ARG A 163 -15.59 -6.45 13.08
N LEU A 164 -14.51 -7.20 12.89
CA LEU A 164 -14.03 -7.60 11.57
C LEU A 164 -15.07 -8.48 10.87
N VAL A 165 -15.59 -9.51 11.57
CA VAL A 165 -16.61 -10.43 11.02
C VAL A 165 -17.92 -9.68 10.67
N LYS A 166 -18.32 -8.69 11.46
CA LYS A 166 -19.47 -7.84 11.13
C LYS A 166 -19.25 -6.96 9.90
N ALA A 167 -18.02 -6.56 9.63
CA ALA A 167 -17.68 -5.72 8.48
C ALA A 167 -17.49 -6.51 7.18
N TYR A 168 -17.16 -7.78 7.27
CA TYR A 168 -16.90 -8.66 6.11
C TYR A 168 -17.79 -9.89 6.13
N GLU A 169 -18.79 -9.88 5.27
CA GLU A 169 -19.77 -10.97 5.15
C GLU A 169 -19.06 -12.29 4.77
N GLY A 170 -19.30 -13.33 5.55
CA GLY A 170 -18.68 -14.65 5.32
C GLY A 170 -17.31 -14.86 5.99
N ALA A 171 -16.82 -13.90 6.77
CA ALA A 171 -15.58 -14.10 7.53
C ALA A 171 -15.82 -15.06 8.71
N ASP A 172 -14.89 -16.02 8.87
CA ASP A 172 -14.87 -16.96 9.98
C ASP A 172 -14.28 -16.30 11.25
N LEU A 173 -14.97 -16.47 12.38
CA LEU A 173 -14.58 -15.83 13.63
C LEU A 173 -13.22 -16.32 14.17
N ASP A 174 -12.94 -17.63 14.04
CA ASP A 174 -11.68 -18.18 14.55
C ASP A 174 -10.50 -17.71 13.71
N SER A 175 -10.66 -17.67 12.38
CA SER A 175 -9.68 -17.09 11.47
C SER A 175 -9.49 -15.60 11.73
N ALA A 176 -10.57 -14.85 12.00
CA ALA A 176 -10.53 -13.45 12.34
C ALA A 176 -9.78 -13.21 13.67
N LYS A 177 -9.99 -14.06 14.69
CA LYS A 177 -9.25 -13.99 15.96
C LYS A 177 -7.76 -14.20 15.77
N MET A 178 -7.34 -15.20 15.01
CA MET A 178 -5.93 -15.45 14.72
C MET A 178 -5.28 -14.26 14.01
N TYR A 179 -5.97 -13.71 13.03
CA TYR A 179 -5.50 -12.53 12.28
C TYR A 179 -5.38 -11.29 13.17
N VAL A 180 -6.38 -11.01 14.00
CA VAL A 180 -6.40 -9.88 14.92
C VAL A 180 -5.33 -10.03 15.99
N GLU A 181 -5.15 -11.23 16.55
CA GLU A 181 -4.11 -11.52 17.54
C GLU A 181 -2.71 -11.22 16.97
N ASP A 182 -2.42 -11.67 15.75
CA ASP A 182 -1.15 -11.38 15.06
C ASP A 182 -0.95 -9.87 14.87
N ILE A 183 -1.97 -9.13 14.44
CA ILE A 183 -1.88 -7.67 14.25
C ILE A 183 -1.66 -6.93 15.56
N LEU A 184 -2.45 -7.23 16.58
CA LEU A 184 -2.34 -6.56 17.89
C LEU A 184 -1.03 -6.90 18.60
N THR A 185 -0.57 -8.15 18.47
CA THR A 185 0.74 -8.57 18.99
C THR A 185 1.86 -7.80 18.32
N ASN A 186 1.84 -7.70 16.98
CA ASN A 186 2.82 -6.94 16.23
C ASN A 186 2.81 -5.45 16.62
N ALA A 187 1.63 -4.84 16.79
CA ALA A 187 1.52 -3.46 17.25
C ALA A 187 2.18 -3.26 18.62
N LYS A 188 1.88 -4.15 19.59
CA LYS A 188 2.49 -4.09 20.94
C LYS A 188 4.01 -4.32 20.92
N VAL A 189 4.51 -5.17 20.03
CA VAL A 189 5.96 -5.35 19.84
C VAL A 189 6.60 -4.07 19.31
N PHE A 190 5.97 -3.38 18.38
CA PHE A 190 6.47 -2.08 17.93
C PHE A 190 6.46 -1.04 19.02
N ASP A 191 5.38 -0.91 19.78
CA ASP A 191 5.29 0.03 20.90
C ASP A 191 6.40 -0.25 21.92
N PHE A 192 6.70 -1.52 22.17
CA PHE A 192 7.83 -1.93 23.00
C PHE A 192 9.16 -1.49 22.39
N LEU A 193 9.43 -1.81 21.13
CA LEU A 193 10.69 -1.46 20.45
C LEU A 193 10.89 0.06 20.34
N GLU A 194 9.84 0.82 20.08
CA GLU A 194 9.86 2.28 20.04
C GLU A 194 10.13 2.90 21.42
N SER A 195 9.81 2.18 22.52
CA SER A 195 10.09 2.61 23.88
C SER A 195 11.55 2.40 24.33
N LEU A 196 12.28 1.54 23.64
CA LEU A 196 13.71 1.29 23.88
C LEU A 196 14.51 2.48 23.34
N LYS A 197 15.01 3.31 24.24
CA LYS A 197 15.84 4.48 23.92
C LYS A 197 17.32 4.18 24.10
#